data_00b7bc40516188654b9d0e120ba09708
#
_entry.id   00b7bc40516188654b9d0e120ba09708
#
_cell.length_a   1.000
_cell.length_b   1.000
_cell.length_c   1.000
_cell.angle_alpha   90.00
_cell.angle_beta   90.00
_cell.angle_gamma   90.00
#
_symmetry.space_group_name_H-M   'P 1'
#
loop_
_entity.id
_entity.type
_entity.pdbx_description
1 polymer ?
#
loop_
_entity_poly.entity_id
_entity_poly.type
_entity_poly.pdbx_seq_one_letter_code
_entity_poly.pdbx_strand_id
1 'polypeptide(L)' 'TTVRVLDQDDDFEDEYRIVGPHEADPMNNAISIDSPVGAALIGKRKGDELTIEIPGGLSHLKVLSIERTERT' A
#
# COMPACT_ATOMS: atom_id res chain seq x y z
N THR A 1 -3.92 9.33 -0.98
CA THR A 1 -4.65 8.06 -1.07
C THR A 1 -4.21 7.14 0.05
N THR A 2 -5.14 6.63 0.79
CA THR A 2 -4.86 5.67 1.85
C THR A 2 -5.40 4.30 1.45
N VAL A 3 -4.55 3.30 1.53
CA VAL A 3 -4.92 1.93 1.16
C VAL A 3 -4.76 1.04 2.39
N ARG A 4 -5.84 0.36 2.74
CA ARG A 4 -5.78 -0.61 3.82
C ARG A 4 -5.67 -2.00 3.21
N VAL A 5 -4.71 -2.76 3.68
CA VAL A 5 -4.42 -4.08 3.14
C VAL A 5 -4.38 -5.12 4.26
N LEU A 6 -4.64 -6.35 3.89
CA LEU A 6 -4.49 -7.50 4.77
C LEU A 6 -3.30 -8.31 4.29
N ASP A 7 -2.35 -8.52 5.19
CA ASP A 7 -1.24 -9.43 4.92
C ASP A 7 -1.75 -10.85 5.11
N GLN A 8 -1.89 -11.56 4.01
CA GLN A 8 -2.50 -12.88 4.03
C GLN A 8 -1.61 -13.95 4.67
N ASP A 9 -0.32 -13.68 4.74
CA ASP A 9 0.61 -14.63 5.36
C ASP A 9 0.54 -14.59 6.88
N ASP A 10 0.41 -13.38 7.44
CA ASP A 10 0.38 -13.17 8.88
C ASP A 10 -1.00 -12.82 9.41
N ASP A 11 -1.99 -12.71 8.52
CA ASP A 11 -3.34 -12.31 8.90
C ASP A 11 -3.33 -10.99 9.66
N PHE A 12 -2.58 -10.03 9.16
CA PHE A 12 -2.34 -8.75 9.80
C PHE A 12 -2.77 -7.60 8.87
N GLU A 13 -3.50 -6.63 9.42
CA GLU A 13 -3.94 -5.47 8.65
C GLU A 13 -2.92 -4.35 8.74
N ASP A 14 -2.65 -3.75 7.61
CA ASP A 14 -1.76 -2.60 7.51
C ASP A 14 -2.44 -1.50 6.72
N GLU A 15 -2.00 -0.27 6.96
CA GLU A 15 -2.50 0.88 6.25
C GLU A 15 -1.34 1.66 5.67
N TYR A 16 -1.41 1.94 4.38
CA TYR A 16 -0.38 2.70 3.70
C TYR A 16 -0.98 3.95 3.07
N ARG A 17 -0.30 5.06 3.25
CA ARG A 17 -0.65 6.30 2.56
C ARG A 17 0.25 6.44 1.34
N ILE A 18 -0.38 6.61 0.19
CA ILE A 18 0.37 6.82 -1.04
C ILE A 18 0.46 8.32 -1.26
N VAL A 19 1.68 8.82 -1.27
CA VAL A 19 1.96 10.26 -1.31
C VAL A 19 2.97 10.57 -2.39
N GLY A 20 3.21 11.85 -2.63
CA GLY A 20 4.24 12.26 -3.56
C GLY A 20 5.64 11.93 -3.03
N PRO A 21 6.65 11.92 -3.92
CA PRO A 21 8.01 11.53 -3.52
C PRO A 21 8.58 12.37 -2.39
N HIS A 22 8.20 13.64 -2.31
CA HIS A 22 8.74 14.54 -1.29
C HIS A 22 8.06 14.35 0.06
N GLU A 23 6.93 13.67 0.09
CA GLU A 23 6.17 13.47 1.32
C GLU A 23 6.31 12.06 1.86
N ALA A 24 7.08 11.22 1.18
CA ALA A 24 7.23 9.83 1.59
C ALA A 24 7.92 9.74 2.95
N ASP A 25 7.37 8.93 3.83
CA ASP A 25 7.92 8.71 5.15
C ASP A 25 7.63 7.26 5.55
N PRO A 26 8.56 6.35 5.25
CA PRO A 26 8.34 4.93 5.54
C PRO A 26 8.05 4.63 7.01
N MET A 27 8.56 5.46 7.91
CA MET A 27 8.33 5.24 9.34
C MET A 27 6.88 5.49 9.73
N ASN A 28 6.15 6.27 8.92
CA ASN A 28 4.75 6.55 9.14
C ASN A 28 3.87 5.89 8.08
N ASN A 29 4.39 4.90 7.39
CA ASN A 29 3.69 4.18 6.33
C ASN A 29 3.24 5.08 5.18
N ALA A 30 3.97 6.17 4.96
CA ALA A 30 3.74 7.05 3.83
C ALA A 30 4.69 6.64 2.70
N ILE A 31 4.13 6.05 1.66
CA ILE A 31 4.89 5.45 0.58
C ILE A 31 4.80 6.32 -0.66
N SER A 32 5.94 6.51 -1.32
CA SER A 32 5.96 7.30 -2.54
C SER A 32 5.21 6.58 -3.66
N ILE A 33 4.46 7.36 -4.43
CA ILE A 33 3.77 6.84 -5.62
C ILE A 33 4.78 6.28 -6.63
N ASP A 34 6.03 6.73 -6.56
CA ASP A 34 7.09 6.26 -7.44
C ASP A 34 7.73 4.96 -6.96
N SER A 35 7.44 4.54 -5.74
CA SER A 35 7.99 3.28 -5.25
C SER A 35 7.25 2.09 -5.86
N PRO A 36 7.92 0.92 -5.97
CA PRO A 36 7.25 -0.26 -6.50
C PRO A 36 5.98 -0.65 -5.74
N VAL A 37 6.01 -0.53 -4.41
CA VAL A 37 4.84 -0.86 -3.59
C VAL A 37 3.73 0.17 -3.82
N GLY A 38 4.07 1.46 -3.80
CA GLY A 38 3.09 2.51 -4.03
C GLY A 38 2.44 2.40 -5.39
N ALA A 39 3.26 2.19 -6.42
CA ALA A 39 2.75 2.04 -7.77
C ALA A 39 1.83 0.81 -7.90
N ALA A 40 2.19 -0.28 -7.22
CA ALA A 40 1.38 -1.48 -7.25
C ALA A 40 0.03 -1.25 -6.56
N LEU A 41 0.03 -0.53 -5.44
CA LEU A 41 -1.20 -0.30 -4.68
C LEU A 41 -2.13 0.69 -5.37
N ILE A 42 -1.59 1.70 -6.03
CA ILE A 42 -2.40 2.78 -6.58
C ILE A 42 -3.36 2.29 -7.69
N GLY A 43 -3.01 1.22 -8.37
CA GLY A 43 -3.85 0.67 -9.42
C GLY A 43 -4.82 -0.40 -8.95
N LYS A 44 -4.87 -0.67 -7.66
CA LYS A 44 -5.72 -1.73 -7.13
C LYS A 44 -7.06 -1.19 -6.68
N ARG A 45 -8.00 -2.11 -6.53
CA ARG A 45 -9.34 -1.81 -6.05
C ARG A 45 -9.64 -2.65 -4.83
N LYS A 46 -10.66 -2.26 -4.09
CA LYS A 46 -11.14 -3.04 -2.96
C LYS A 46 -11.39 -4.49 -3.38
N GLY A 47 -10.79 -5.41 -2.67
CA GLY A 47 -10.91 -6.84 -2.95
C GLY A 47 -9.82 -7.41 -3.83
N ASP A 48 -8.98 -6.56 -4.43
CA ASP A 48 -7.88 -7.04 -5.25
C ASP A 48 -6.78 -7.64 -4.37
N GLU A 49 -6.06 -8.58 -4.95
CA GLU A 49 -4.92 -9.20 -4.27
C GLU A 49 -3.66 -8.91 -5.06
N LEU A 50 -2.56 -8.77 -4.36
CA LEU A 50 -1.28 -8.52 -5.00
C LEU A 50 -0.17 -9.18 -4.22
N THR A 51 0.94 -9.39 -4.91
CA THR A 51 2.15 -9.94 -4.32
C THR A 51 3.26 -8.92 -4.47
N ILE A 52 3.96 -8.63 -3.37
CA ILE A 52 5.09 -7.71 -3.42
C ILE A 52 6.34 -8.41 -2.96
N GLU A 53 7.48 -7.97 -3.49
CA GLU A 53 8.77 -8.47 -3.08
C GLU A 53 9.28 -7.66 -1.90
N ILE A 54 9.66 -8.38 -0.85
CA ILE A 54 10.25 -7.78 0.33
C ILE A 54 11.56 -8.50 0.63
N PRO A 55 12.44 -7.88 1.43
CA PRO A 55 13.65 -8.59 1.87
C PRO A 55 13.23 -9.83 2.67
N GLY A 56 13.50 -10.97 2.21
CA GLY A 56 13.10 -12.21 2.87
C GLY A 56 12.06 -13.00 2.11
N GLY A 57 11.55 -12.49 0.99
CA GLY A 57 10.63 -13.26 0.18
C GLY A 57 9.52 -12.45 -0.44
N LEU A 58 8.38 -13.08 -0.59
CA LEU A 58 7.19 -12.46 -1.17
C LEU A 58 6.14 -12.29 -0.10
N SER A 59 5.42 -11.19 -0.18
CA SER A 59 4.30 -10.92 0.71
C SER A 59 3.02 -10.85 -0.11
N HIS A 60 2.00 -11.54 0.36
CA HIS A 60 0.69 -11.55 -0.31
C HIS A 60 -0.25 -10.62 0.43
N LEU A 61 -0.76 -9.63 -0.29
CA LEU A 61 -1.63 -8.61 0.29
C LEU A 61 -2.98 -8.61 -0.40
N LYS A 62 -4.00 -8.35 0.38
CA LYS A 62 -5.35 -8.16 -0.14
C LYS A 62 -5.80 -6.75 0.20
N VAL A 63 -6.30 -6.02 -0.79
CA VAL A 63 -6.77 -4.66 -0.57
C VAL A 63 -8.13 -4.71 0.11
N LEU A 64 -8.20 -4.19 1.33
CA LEU A 64 -9.44 -4.16 2.09
C LEU A 64 -10.26 -2.92 1.78
N SER A 65 -9.60 -1.77 1.61
CA SER A 65 -10.28 -0.54 1.25
C SER A 65 -9.29 0.46 0.69
N ILE A 66 -9.82 1.39 -0.09
CA ILE A 66 -9.03 2.48 -0.65
C ILE A 66 -9.80 3.76 -0.36
N GLU A 67 -9.13 4.71 0.29
CA GLU A 67 -9.68 6.02 0.55
C GLU A 67 -8.84 7.05 -0.18
N ARG A 68 -9.49 7.86 -0.98
CA ARG A 68 -8.83 8.96 -1.63
C ARG A 68 -9.06 10.20 -0.83
N THR A 69 -7.98 10.77 -0.34
CA THR A 69 -8.03 12.04 0.35
C THR A 69 -7.66 13.09 -0.67
N GLU A 70 -8.64 13.73 -1.21
CA GLU A 70 -8.41 14.78 -2.19
C GLU A 70 -8.39 16.12 -1.52
N ARG A 71 -7.37 16.89 -1.84
CA ARG A 71 -7.22 18.24 -1.34
C ARG A 71 -7.20 19.17 -2.55
N THR A 72 -8.15 20.00 -2.60
CA THR A 72 -8.20 20.99 -3.67
C THR A 72 -8.03 22.37 -3.09
#